data_a18de19b96899bdf5d8e405fed5bf04a
#
_entry.id   a18de19b96899bdf5d8e405fed5bf04a
#
_cell.length_a   1.000
_cell.length_b   1.000
_cell.length_c   1.000
_cell.angle_alpha   90.00
_cell.angle_beta   90.00
_cell.angle_gamma   90.00
#
_symmetry.space_group_name_H-M   'P 1'
#
loop_
_entity.id
_entity.type
_entity.pdbx_description
1 polymer ?
#
loop_
_entity_poly.entity_id
_entity_poly.type
_entity_poly.pdbx_seq_one_letter_code
_entity_poly.pdbx_strand_id
1 'polypeptide(L)'
;EIHDCFTVMGAIGTEVIGKAAYGQGARYWAEGKADAKGECGINTSGGLIAKGHPVGATGLAMIGWSAWQLLGKAPAPLQVANPKLAATFNIGGPICASVCTVLRRA
;
A
#
# COMPACT_ATOMS: atom_id res chain seq x y z
N GLU A 1 -1.15 0.36 2.01
CA GLU A 1 -0.62 1.38 1.09
C GLU A 1 0.86 1.63 1.39
N ILE A 2 1.72 1.52 0.41
CA ILE A 2 3.16 1.78 0.50
C ILE A 2 3.55 2.90 -0.48
N HIS A 3 4.61 3.63 -0.14
CA HIS A 3 5.08 4.79 -0.91
C HIS A 3 5.84 4.34 -2.17
N ASP A 4 5.13 4.06 -3.23
CA ASP A 4 5.64 3.54 -4.49
C ASP A 4 5.86 4.64 -5.54
N CYS A 5 6.51 5.75 -5.16
CA CYS A 5 6.82 6.83 -6.09
C CYS A 5 7.68 6.38 -7.30
N PHE A 6 8.34 5.24 -7.19
CA PHE A 6 9.03 4.51 -8.26
C PHE A 6 8.74 3.02 -8.13
N THR A 7 8.74 2.27 -9.22
CA THR A 7 8.47 0.82 -9.22
C THR A 7 9.35 0.03 -8.25
N VAL A 8 10.62 0.39 -8.14
CA VAL A 8 11.54 -0.23 -7.18
C VAL A 8 11.09 -0.03 -5.73
N MET A 9 10.45 1.10 -5.42
CA MET A 9 9.96 1.37 -4.06
C MET A 9 8.75 0.51 -3.72
N GLY A 10 7.91 0.17 -4.70
CA GLY A 10 6.87 -0.84 -4.54
C GLY A 10 7.42 -2.21 -4.16
N ALA A 11 8.45 -2.67 -4.87
CA ALA A 11 9.11 -3.93 -4.60
C ALA A 11 9.78 -3.94 -3.21
N ILE A 12 10.63 -2.95 -2.92
CA ILE A 12 11.33 -2.84 -1.63
C ILE A 12 10.33 -2.67 -0.48
N GLY A 13 9.31 -1.84 -0.65
CA GLY A 13 8.28 -1.63 0.37
C GLY A 13 7.55 -2.92 0.73
N THR A 14 7.29 -3.79 -0.25
CA THR A 14 6.67 -5.10 -0.04
C THR A 14 7.56 -6.02 0.82
N GLU A 15 8.87 -5.96 0.62
CA GLU A 15 9.85 -6.67 1.44
C GLU A 15 9.94 -6.10 2.86
N VAL A 16 9.98 -4.76 2.97
CA VAL A 16 10.06 -4.06 4.27
C VAL A 16 8.86 -4.37 5.16
N ILE A 17 7.66 -4.43 4.59
CA ILE A 17 6.45 -4.81 5.37
C ILE A 17 6.35 -6.33 5.61
N GLY A 18 7.33 -7.12 5.20
CA GLY A 18 7.41 -8.55 5.46
C GLY A 18 6.48 -9.42 4.61
N LYS A 19 6.01 -8.93 3.46
CA LYS A 19 5.15 -9.70 2.55
C LYS A 19 5.93 -10.50 1.51
N ALA A 20 7.15 -10.10 1.24
CA ALA A 20 8.06 -10.83 0.39
C ALA A 20 9.43 -10.98 1.06
N ALA A 21 10.13 -12.06 0.78
CA ALA A 21 11.53 -12.21 1.18
C ALA A 21 12.41 -11.21 0.42
N TYR A 22 13.59 -10.95 0.94
CA TYR A 22 14.55 -10.05 0.31
C TYR A 22 14.83 -10.45 -1.16
N GLY A 23 14.74 -9.49 -2.06
CA GLY A 23 14.89 -9.68 -3.51
C GLY A 23 13.67 -10.30 -4.22
N GLN A 24 12.57 -10.55 -3.52
CA GLN A 24 11.34 -11.16 -4.08
C GLN A 24 10.16 -10.19 -4.21
N GLY A 25 10.32 -8.94 -3.84
CA GLY A 25 9.24 -7.96 -3.86
C GLY A 25 8.62 -7.79 -5.26
N ALA A 26 9.43 -7.61 -6.30
CA ALA A 26 8.95 -7.48 -7.67
C ALA A 26 8.17 -8.73 -8.13
N ARG A 27 8.63 -9.92 -7.75
CA ARG A 27 7.96 -11.18 -8.06
C ARG A 27 6.59 -11.29 -7.39
N TYR A 28 6.47 -10.81 -6.15
CA TYR A 28 5.19 -10.77 -5.43
C TYR A 28 4.11 -10.01 -6.22
N TRP A 29 4.48 -8.88 -6.83
CA TRP A 29 3.58 -8.11 -7.69
C TRP A 29 3.30 -8.84 -9.01
N ALA A 30 4.32 -9.38 -9.66
CA ALA A 30 4.17 -10.09 -10.93
C ALA A 30 3.26 -11.34 -10.83
N GLU A 31 3.22 -11.97 -9.66
CA GLU A 31 2.34 -13.10 -9.36
C GLU A 31 0.91 -12.70 -8.96
N GLY A 32 0.57 -11.41 -8.98
CA GLY A 32 -0.76 -10.89 -8.61
C GLY A 32 -1.08 -10.99 -7.11
N LYS A 33 -0.11 -11.29 -6.27
CA LYS A 33 -0.32 -11.42 -4.80
C LYS A 33 -0.66 -10.09 -4.13
N ALA A 34 -0.25 -8.96 -4.75
CA ALA A 34 -0.54 -7.61 -4.30
C ALA A 34 -1.93 -7.11 -4.71
N ASP A 35 -2.64 -7.81 -5.59
CA ASP A 35 -3.95 -7.40 -6.07
C ASP A 35 -5.00 -7.39 -4.94
N ALA A 36 -6.10 -6.67 -5.12
CA ALA A 36 -7.18 -6.58 -4.13
C ALA A 36 -7.77 -7.95 -3.76
N LYS A 37 -7.69 -8.93 -4.68
CA LYS A 37 -8.11 -10.33 -4.47
C LYS A 37 -6.93 -11.27 -4.26
N GLY A 38 -5.72 -10.74 -4.17
CA GLY A 38 -4.50 -11.50 -3.95
C GLY A 38 -4.28 -11.88 -2.48
N GLU A 39 -3.07 -12.28 -2.16
CA GLU A 39 -2.69 -12.69 -0.80
C GLU A 39 -2.78 -11.53 0.20
N CYS A 40 -2.32 -10.35 -0.21
CA CYS A 40 -2.41 -9.12 0.58
C CYS A 40 -2.53 -7.94 -0.38
N GLY A 41 -3.70 -7.31 -0.43
CA GLY A 41 -3.91 -6.13 -1.28
C GLY A 41 -2.94 -5.00 -0.92
N ILE A 42 -2.04 -4.66 -1.83
CA ILE A 42 -1.08 -3.56 -1.68
C ILE A 42 -1.37 -2.52 -2.74
N ASN A 43 -1.45 -1.25 -2.33
CA ASN A 43 -1.71 -0.11 -3.22
C ASN A 43 -2.93 -0.32 -4.12
N THR A 44 -3.99 -0.85 -3.55
CA THR A 44 -5.26 -1.05 -4.26
C THR A 44 -5.91 0.28 -4.70
N SER A 45 -5.40 1.41 -4.18
CA SER A 45 -5.74 2.77 -4.65
C SER A 45 -5.18 3.10 -6.04
N GLY A 46 -4.27 2.28 -6.56
CA GLY A 46 -3.40 2.55 -7.69
C GLY A 46 -2.01 3.05 -7.29
N GLY A 47 -1.79 3.30 -5.98
CA GLY A 47 -0.52 3.82 -5.48
C GLY A 47 -0.16 5.20 -6.01
N LEU A 48 1.05 5.66 -5.71
CA LEU A 48 1.55 6.95 -6.20
C LEU A 48 1.78 6.92 -7.71
N ILE A 49 2.12 5.75 -8.25
CA ILE A 49 2.39 5.57 -9.67
C ILE A 49 1.14 5.84 -10.52
N ALA A 50 -0.02 5.29 -10.12
CA ALA A 50 -1.23 5.39 -10.95
C ALA A 50 -2.16 6.53 -10.53
N LYS A 51 -2.40 6.77 -9.22
CA LYS A 51 -3.29 7.86 -8.80
C LYS A 51 -2.59 9.21 -8.66
N GLY A 52 -1.26 9.23 -8.70
CA GLY A 52 -0.47 10.45 -8.57
C GLY A 52 0.10 10.68 -7.16
N HIS A 53 1.06 11.61 -7.09
CA HIS A 53 1.83 11.92 -5.89
C HIS A 53 1.80 13.42 -5.55
N PRO A 54 0.68 13.96 -5.03
CA PRO A 54 0.68 15.30 -4.46
C PRO A 54 1.42 15.24 -3.12
N VAL A 55 2.65 15.71 -3.10
CA VAL A 55 3.66 15.48 -2.04
C VAL A 55 3.11 15.75 -0.62
N GLY A 56 2.43 16.88 -0.42
CA GLY A 56 1.85 17.21 0.90
C GLY A 56 0.61 16.42 1.28
N ALA A 57 -0.05 15.74 0.35
CA ALA A 57 -1.32 15.05 0.57
C ALA A 57 -1.20 13.51 0.54
N THR A 58 -0.12 12.97 0.00
CA THR A 58 0.05 11.53 -0.23
C THR A 58 -0.12 10.70 1.04
N GLY A 59 0.55 11.09 2.13
CA GLY A 59 0.46 10.35 3.40
C GLY A 59 -0.97 10.26 3.92
N LEU A 60 -1.71 11.37 3.86
CA LEU A 60 -3.11 11.41 4.28
C LEU A 60 -4.02 10.60 3.33
N ALA A 61 -3.76 10.66 2.03
CA ALA A 61 -4.48 9.85 1.04
C ALA A 61 -4.30 8.34 1.28
N MET A 62 -3.10 7.89 1.64
CA MET A 62 -2.82 6.49 1.99
C MET A 62 -3.62 6.06 3.22
N ILE A 63 -3.66 6.89 4.27
CA ILE A 63 -4.46 6.64 5.48
C ILE A 63 -5.96 6.61 5.14
N GLY A 64 -6.45 7.59 4.38
CA GLY A 64 -7.84 7.69 3.97
C GLY A 64 -8.29 6.46 3.16
N TRP A 65 -7.49 6.01 2.20
CA TRP A 65 -7.79 4.81 1.43
C TRP A 65 -7.80 3.55 2.31
N SER A 66 -6.82 3.42 3.20
CA SER A 66 -6.78 2.33 4.17
C SER A 66 -8.02 2.29 5.06
N ALA A 67 -8.49 3.46 5.51
CA ALA A 67 -9.73 3.57 6.26
C ALA A 67 -10.95 3.16 5.41
N TRP A 68 -11.03 3.58 4.14
CA TRP A 68 -12.10 3.15 3.24
C TRP A 68 -12.11 1.63 3.03
N GLN A 69 -10.96 1.00 2.89
CA GLN A 69 -10.84 -0.45 2.82
C GLN A 69 -11.44 -1.12 4.06
N LEU A 70 -11.04 -0.67 5.25
CA LEU A 70 -11.54 -1.22 6.52
C LEU A 70 -13.05 -1.01 6.71
N LEU A 71 -13.59 0.10 6.22
CA LEU A 71 -15.02 0.44 6.30
C LEU A 71 -15.86 -0.19 5.18
N GLY A 72 -15.26 -0.89 4.22
CA GLY A 72 -15.97 -1.45 3.06
C GLY A 72 -16.49 -0.38 2.09
N LYS A 73 -15.84 0.78 2.03
CA LYS A 73 -16.22 1.94 1.21
C LYS A 73 -15.39 2.08 -0.06
N ALA A 74 -14.38 1.23 -0.27
CA ALA A 74 -13.64 1.24 -1.51
C ALA A 74 -14.51 0.75 -2.67
N PRO A 75 -14.26 1.20 -3.93
CA PRO A 75 -14.95 0.68 -5.09
C PRO A 75 -14.85 -0.84 -5.19
N ALA A 76 -15.94 -1.51 -5.54
CA ALA A 76 -16.06 -2.97 -5.51
C ALA A 76 -14.89 -3.74 -6.17
N PRO A 77 -14.36 -3.33 -7.34
CA PRO A 77 -13.22 -4.03 -7.95
C PRO A 77 -11.92 -3.93 -7.14
N LEU A 78 -11.78 -2.89 -6.33
CA LEU A 78 -10.57 -2.55 -5.58
C LEU A 78 -10.70 -2.90 -4.09
N GLN A 79 -11.87 -3.32 -3.65
CA GLN A 79 -12.15 -3.66 -2.25
C GLN A 79 -11.52 -5.01 -1.88
N VAL A 80 -10.64 -4.99 -0.88
CA VAL A 80 -10.12 -6.20 -0.26
C VAL A 80 -11.25 -6.89 0.54
N ALA A 81 -11.32 -8.21 0.46
CA ALA A 81 -12.34 -8.98 1.15
C ALA A 81 -12.12 -8.97 2.67
N ASN A 82 -13.11 -8.44 3.42
CA ASN A 82 -13.15 -8.48 4.89
C ASN A 82 -11.83 -8.08 5.59
N PRO A 83 -11.23 -6.93 5.26
CA PRO A 83 -9.96 -6.53 5.86
C PRO A 83 -10.14 -6.24 7.36
N LYS A 84 -9.23 -6.72 8.19
CA LYS A 84 -9.22 -6.51 9.64
C LYS A 84 -8.21 -5.46 10.05
N LEU A 85 -7.10 -5.43 9.35
CA LEU A 85 -5.99 -4.51 9.54
C LEU A 85 -5.63 -3.87 8.22
N ALA A 86 -5.21 -2.64 8.28
CA ALA A 86 -4.58 -1.94 7.17
C ALA A 86 -3.34 -1.21 7.69
N ALA A 87 -2.32 -1.12 6.85
CA ALA A 87 -1.10 -0.39 7.18
C ALA A 87 -0.71 0.55 6.06
N THR A 88 -0.08 1.66 6.44
CA THR A 88 0.58 2.54 5.49
C THR A 88 2.06 2.60 5.81
N PHE A 89 2.90 2.58 4.79
CA PHE A 89 4.33 2.84 4.88
C PHE A 89 4.68 4.01 3.97
N ASN A 90 4.83 5.19 4.56
CA ASN A 90 5.10 6.43 3.85
C ASN A 90 6.56 6.86 4.05
N ILE A 91 7.15 7.40 3.00
CA ILE A 91 8.55 7.86 2.99
C ILE A 91 8.57 9.35 2.65
N GLY A 92 9.42 10.09 3.36
CA GLY A 92 9.62 11.52 3.15
C GLY A 92 11.08 11.87 2.87
N GLY A 93 11.28 12.98 2.16
CA GLY A 93 12.60 13.45 1.76
C GLY A 93 13.33 12.43 0.87
N PRO A 94 14.67 12.47 0.81
CA PRO A 94 15.46 11.48 0.06
C PRO A 94 15.60 10.18 0.88
N ILE A 95 14.48 9.57 1.28
CA ILE A 95 14.42 8.33 2.09
C ILE A 95 15.00 8.53 3.51
N CYS A 96 15.02 9.75 4.01
CA CYS A 96 15.56 10.06 5.33
C CYS A 96 14.52 10.01 6.46
N ALA A 97 13.25 9.92 6.13
CA ALA A 97 12.16 9.75 7.08
C ALA A 97 11.17 8.71 6.58
N SER A 98 10.69 7.86 7.48
CA SER A 98 9.61 6.93 7.17
C SER A 98 8.61 6.89 8.32
N VAL A 99 7.32 6.77 7.97
CA VAL A 99 6.22 6.67 8.93
C VAL A 99 5.38 5.45 8.57
N CYS A 100 5.20 4.57 9.53
CA CYS A 100 4.28 3.45 9.42
C CYS A 100 3.04 3.73 10.29
N THR A 101 1.85 3.63 9.71
CA THR A 101 0.59 3.74 10.44
C THR A 101 -0.19 2.45 10.30
N VAL A 102 -0.65 1.91 11.42
CA VAL A 102 -1.50 0.71 11.44
C VAL A 102 -2.90 1.10 11.89
N LEU A 103 -3.89 0.68 11.13
CA LEU A 103 -5.31 0.92 11.35
C LEU A 103 -6.02 -0.42 11.58
N ARG A 104 -6.97 -0.42 12.49
CA ARG A 104 -7.81 -1.57 12.79
C ARG A 104 -9.28 -1.15 12.76
N ARG A 105 -10.14 -2.04 12.23
CA ARG A 105 -11.58 -1.88 12.40
C ARG A 105 -11.93 -2.15 13.86
N ALA A 106 -12.68 -1.22 14.46
CA ALA A 106 -13.28 -1.39 15.78
C ALA A 106 -14.31 -2.51 15.79
#